data_cddb60c386ac30f8581bd071242ed76d
#
_entry.id   cddb60c386ac30f8581bd071242ed76d
#
_cell.length_a   1.000
_cell.length_b   1.000
_cell.length_c   1.000
_cell.angle_alpha   90.00
_cell.angle_beta   90.00
_cell.angle_gamma   90.00
#
_symmetry.space_group_name_H-M   'P 1'
#
loop_
_entity.id
_entity.type
_entity.pdbx_description
1 polymer ?
#
loop_
_entity_poly.entity_id
_entity_poly.type
_entity_poly.pdbx_seq_one_letter_code
_entity_poly.pdbx_strand_id
1 'polypeptide(L)'
;MNSTIILGALELGGIFAVLSLGLYISFKVLNIPDLTVDGSFTTGCAVSAIMAVAGYPLLGMVLGFIAGAIAGIVTGLLITKLNINEILAGILTQTALYSVNLRIMHQTPNISLFNHKTIFSNTAQFEPYDKLFIIGLIVIVITTLLNYFLKTQMGLALRACGDNEAMVRASSIDTDKMKIVGLGLANGLVALSGALFTQQQGYADITSGIGMMVIGLASIIIGLTFIKSDKVVVCLIGTIVGAIFYRFALTIALYLGLPSGDLKILSAFIVVIAISSATLKRRFKKHA
;
A
#
# COMPACT_ATOMS: atom_id res chain seq x y z
N MET A 1 5.14 4.95 27.45
CA MET A 1 5.64 4.52 26.14
C MET A 1 6.99 5.20 25.90
N ASN A 2 8.03 4.43 25.64
CA ASN A 2 9.36 5.00 25.36
C ASN A 2 9.34 5.70 23.99
N SER A 3 10.16 6.77 23.83
CA SER A 3 10.28 7.53 22.57
C SER A 3 10.59 6.63 21.36
N THR A 4 11.38 5.58 21.55
CA THR A 4 11.72 4.59 20.52
C THR A 4 10.52 3.82 19.98
N ILE A 5 9.53 3.49 20.84
CA ILE A 5 8.29 2.80 20.43
C ILE A 5 7.43 3.73 19.59
N ILE A 6 7.35 5.01 19.96
CA ILE A 6 6.59 6.02 19.21
C ILE A 6 7.22 6.26 17.84
N LEU A 7 8.55 6.37 17.79
CA LEU A 7 9.28 6.54 16.52
C LEU A 7 9.07 5.34 15.59
N GLY A 8 9.23 4.11 16.08
CA GLY A 8 8.98 2.91 15.26
C GLY A 8 7.54 2.80 14.76
N ALA A 9 6.56 3.26 15.56
CA ALA A 9 5.16 3.32 15.13
C ALA A 9 4.95 4.34 13.99
N LEU A 10 5.61 5.52 14.06
CA LEU A 10 5.56 6.54 13.01
C LEU A 10 6.26 6.09 11.73
N GLU A 11 7.43 5.46 11.84
CA GLU A 11 8.17 4.91 10.70
C GLU A 11 7.33 3.90 9.92
N LEU A 12 6.82 2.88 10.61
CA LEU A 12 5.95 1.87 9.99
C LEU A 12 4.61 2.45 9.53
N GLY A 13 4.06 3.42 10.26
CA GLY A 13 2.87 4.16 9.85
C GLY A 13 3.07 4.91 8.53
N GLY A 14 4.24 5.53 8.34
CA GLY A 14 4.63 6.18 7.08
C GLY A 14 4.80 5.20 5.92
N ILE A 15 5.41 4.04 6.15
CA ILE A 15 5.54 2.98 5.15
C ILE A 15 4.16 2.46 4.73
N PHE A 16 3.28 2.18 5.69
CA PHE A 16 1.91 1.75 5.41
C PHE A 16 1.03 2.86 4.83
N ALA A 17 1.41 4.13 5.01
CA ALA A 17 0.76 5.22 4.29
C ALA A 17 1.00 5.12 2.77
N VAL A 18 2.22 4.76 2.33
CA VAL A 18 2.52 4.50 0.90
C VAL A 18 1.69 3.34 0.36
N LEU A 19 1.59 2.23 1.11
CA LEU A 19 0.71 1.10 0.80
C LEU A 19 -0.74 1.56 0.60
N SER A 20 -1.24 2.32 1.57
CA SER A 20 -2.64 2.78 1.58
C SER A 20 -2.92 3.78 0.46
N LEU A 21 -1.93 4.61 0.05
CA LEU A 21 -2.04 5.48 -1.13
C LEU A 21 -2.14 4.66 -2.42
N GLY A 22 -1.41 3.55 -2.53
CA GLY A 22 -1.58 2.61 -3.65
C GLY A 22 -2.97 2.01 -3.69
N LEU A 23 -3.45 1.46 -2.57
CA LEU A 23 -4.80 0.92 -2.42
C LEU A 23 -5.89 1.98 -2.62
N TYR A 24 -5.64 3.24 -2.28
CA TYR A 24 -6.58 4.34 -2.55
C TYR A 24 -6.89 4.45 -4.05
N ILE A 25 -5.92 4.21 -4.93
CA ILE A 25 -6.14 4.24 -6.38
C ILE A 25 -7.02 3.07 -6.82
N SER A 26 -6.70 1.83 -6.44
CA SER A 26 -7.47 0.67 -6.87
C SER A 26 -8.86 0.64 -6.23
N PHE A 27 -8.95 0.79 -4.92
CA PHE A 27 -10.20 0.60 -4.17
C PHE A 27 -11.11 1.82 -4.18
N LYS A 28 -10.57 3.06 -4.01
CA LYS A 28 -11.40 4.27 -3.90
C LYS A 28 -11.56 5.00 -5.22
N VAL A 29 -10.52 5.04 -6.07
CA VAL A 29 -10.55 5.78 -7.33
C VAL A 29 -11.12 4.92 -8.46
N LEU A 30 -10.65 3.68 -8.63
CA LEU A 30 -11.15 2.74 -9.64
C LEU A 30 -12.37 1.92 -9.19
N ASN A 31 -12.60 1.83 -7.88
CA ASN A 31 -13.61 0.97 -7.27
C ASN A 31 -13.42 -0.52 -7.61
N ILE A 32 -12.16 -0.96 -7.76
CA ILE A 32 -11.77 -2.34 -8.06
C ILE A 32 -11.16 -2.97 -6.80
N PRO A 33 -11.73 -4.07 -6.26
CA PRO A 33 -11.14 -4.85 -5.17
C PRO A 33 -9.96 -5.66 -5.70
N ASP A 34 -8.73 -5.16 -5.51
CA ASP A 34 -7.51 -5.77 -6.03
C ASP A 34 -6.79 -6.60 -4.96
N LEU A 35 -6.88 -7.92 -5.08
CA LEU A 35 -6.17 -8.87 -4.19
C LEU A 35 -4.71 -9.09 -4.57
N THR A 36 -4.23 -8.55 -5.69
CA THR A 36 -2.82 -8.63 -6.12
C THR A 36 -1.88 -7.92 -5.13
N VAL A 37 -2.41 -6.99 -4.35
CA VAL A 37 -1.71 -6.14 -3.38
C VAL A 37 -0.78 -6.93 -2.47
N ASP A 38 -1.25 -8.03 -1.88
CA ASP A 38 -0.45 -8.87 -0.99
C ASP A 38 0.78 -9.45 -1.71
N GLY A 39 0.58 -9.92 -2.96
CA GLY A 39 1.66 -10.41 -3.80
C GLY A 39 2.63 -9.31 -4.23
N SER A 40 2.11 -8.16 -4.65
CA SER A 40 2.91 -7.01 -5.10
C SER A 40 3.76 -6.42 -3.97
N PHE A 41 3.24 -6.35 -2.75
CA PHE A 41 4.00 -5.94 -1.57
C PHE A 41 5.21 -6.85 -1.37
N THR A 42 4.99 -8.18 -1.39
CA THR A 42 6.06 -9.17 -1.27
C THR A 42 7.05 -9.09 -2.43
N THR A 43 6.59 -8.78 -3.67
CA THR A 43 7.48 -8.54 -4.82
C THR A 43 8.41 -7.36 -4.55
N GLY A 44 7.88 -6.27 -4.00
CA GLY A 44 8.69 -5.13 -3.58
C GLY A 44 9.72 -5.50 -2.52
N CYS A 45 9.33 -6.30 -1.52
CA CYS A 45 10.24 -6.83 -0.50
C CYS A 45 11.37 -7.67 -1.13
N ALA A 46 11.03 -8.61 -1.99
CA ALA A 46 11.98 -9.54 -2.62
C ALA A 46 13.00 -8.81 -3.50
N VAL A 47 12.53 -7.95 -4.39
CA VAL A 47 13.40 -7.16 -5.30
C VAL A 47 14.31 -6.23 -4.53
N SER A 48 13.76 -5.53 -3.53
CA SER A 48 14.54 -4.61 -2.70
C SER A 48 15.61 -5.32 -1.89
N ALA A 49 15.29 -6.52 -1.34
CA ALA A 49 16.25 -7.31 -0.58
C ALA A 49 17.44 -7.74 -1.44
N ILE A 50 17.19 -8.33 -2.61
CA ILE A 50 18.26 -8.78 -3.52
C ILE A 50 19.14 -7.61 -3.96
N MET A 51 18.54 -6.47 -4.31
CA MET A 51 19.30 -5.29 -4.73
C MET A 51 20.09 -4.67 -3.57
N ALA A 52 19.56 -4.68 -2.34
CA ALA A 52 20.29 -4.21 -1.17
C ALA A 52 21.47 -5.12 -0.83
N VAL A 53 21.32 -6.44 -0.92
CA VAL A 53 22.42 -7.40 -0.79
C VAL A 53 23.49 -7.19 -1.87
N ALA A 54 23.09 -6.85 -3.10
CA ALA A 54 24.00 -6.49 -4.19
C ALA A 54 24.68 -5.11 -4.01
N GLY A 55 24.32 -4.33 -2.97
CA GLY A 55 24.91 -3.03 -2.68
C GLY A 55 24.21 -1.83 -3.34
N TYR A 56 23.05 -2.03 -3.96
CA TYR A 56 22.28 -0.99 -4.66
C TYR A 56 20.87 -0.76 -4.05
N PRO A 57 20.76 -0.29 -2.80
CA PRO A 57 19.49 -0.17 -2.10
C PRO A 57 18.48 0.77 -2.79
N LEU A 58 18.92 1.89 -3.36
CA LEU A 58 18.04 2.82 -4.10
C LEU A 58 17.48 2.21 -5.38
N LEU A 59 18.31 1.48 -6.13
CA LEU A 59 17.85 0.75 -7.32
C LEU A 59 16.81 -0.32 -6.92
N GLY A 60 16.96 -0.94 -5.76
CA GLY A 60 15.99 -1.89 -5.22
C GLY A 60 14.60 -1.30 -5.04
N MET A 61 14.49 -0.03 -4.62
CA MET A 61 13.20 0.66 -4.51
C MET A 61 12.57 0.94 -5.87
N VAL A 62 13.36 1.44 -6.81
CA VAL A 62 12.87 1.76 -8.17
C VAL A 62 12.45 0.50 -8.91
N LEU A 63 13.29 -0.54 -8.87
CA LEU A 63 12.96 -1.83 -9.50
C LEU A 63 11.80 -2.53 -8.80
N GLY A 64 11.67 -2.40 -7.48
CA GLY A 64 10.52 -2.89 -6.73
C GLY A 64 9.21 -2.23 -7.19
N PHE A 65 9.20 -0.89 -7.35
CA PHE A 65 8.06 -0.16 -7.90
C PHE A 65 7.71 -0.66 -9.31
N ILE A 66 8.69 -0.81 -10.19
CA ILE A 66 8.47 -1.28 -11.58
C ILE A 66 7.92 -2.71 -11.58
N ALA A 67 8.49 -3.61 -10.78
CA ALA A 67 8.02 -4.99 -10.69
C ALA A 67 6.56 -5.08 -10.19
N GLY A 68 6.21 -4.29 -9.17
CA GLY A 68 4.83 -4.18 -8.71
C GLY A 68 3.89 -3.57 -9.76
N ALA A 69 4.35 -2.55 -10.49
CA ALA A 69 3.57 -1.96 -11.57
C ALA A 69 3.29 -2.98 -12.69
N ILE A 70 4.27 -3.81 -13.05
CA ILE A 70 4.09 -4.92 -14.01
C ILE A 70 3.05 -5.92 -13.48
N ALA A 71 3.11 -6.29 -12.20
CA ALA A 71 2.12 -7.18 -11.59
C ALA A 71 0.69 -6.59 -11.69
N GLY A 72 0.52 -5.31 -11.38
CA GLY A 72 -0.77 -4.62 -11.52
C GLY A 72 -1.25 -4.51 -12.97
N ILE A 73 -0.34 -4.30 -13.93
CA ILE A 73 -0.66 -4.32 -15.37
C ILE A 73 -1.15 -5.71 -15.78
N VAL A 74 -0.50 -6.78 -15.31
CA VAL A 74 -0.94 -8.16 -15.60
C VAL A 74 -2.36 -8.39 -15.08
N THR A 75 -2.65 -8.01 -13.83
CA THR A 75 -4.01 -8.09 -13.28
C THR A 75 -5.01 -7.27 -14.11
N GLY A 76 -4.63 -6.06 -14.49
CA GLY A 76 -5.44 -5.21 -15.36
C GLY A 76 -5.75 -5.84 -16.73
N LEU A 77 -4.77 -6.52 -17.32
CA LEU A 77 -4.96 -7.26 -18.59
C LEU A 77 -5.90 -8.45 -18.41
N LEU A 78 -5.78 -9.20 -17.31
CA LEU A 78 -6.69 -10.30 -17.00
C LEU A 78 -8.15 -9.84 -16.90
N ILE A 79 -8.37 -8.70 -16.24
CA ILE A 79 -9.71 -8.11 -16.07
C ILE A 79 -10.26 -7.60 -17.40
N THR A 80 -9.46 -6.84 -18.16
CA THR A 80 -9.96 -6.08 -19.32
C THR A 80 -9.94 -6.89 -20.63
N LYS A 81 -8.91 -7.70 -20.87
CA LYS A 81 -8.76 -8.45 -22.12
C LYS A 81 -9.33 -9.86 -22.06
N LEU A 82 -9.22 -10.50 -20.89
CA LEU A 82 -9.77 -11.85 -20.70
C LEU A 82 -11.14 -11.84 -20.02
N ASN A 83 -11.65 -10.66 -19.63
CA ASN A 83 -12.93 -10.48 -18.92
C ASN A 83 -13.04 -11.37 -17.66
N ILE A 84 -11.92 -11.59 -16.97
CA ILE A 84 -11.90 -12.34 -15.72
C ILE A 84 -12.44 -11.44 -14.62
N ASN A 85 -13.21 -12.00 -13.70
CA ASN A 85 -13.70 -11.27 -12.52
C ASN A 85 -12.54 -10.66 -11.75
N GLU A 86 -12.70 -9.43 -11.26
CA GLU A 86 -11.66 -8.62 -10.62
C GLU A 86 -11.01 -9.34 -9.41
N ILE A 87 -11.83 -9.96 -8.57
CA ILE A 87 -11.35 -10.72 -7.40
C ILE A 87 -10.54 -11.94 -7.85
N LEU A 88 -11.05 -12.69 -8.84
CA LEU A 88 -10.37 -13.88 -9.35
C LEU A 88 -9.06 -13.52 -10.03
N ALA A 89 -9.01 -12.45 -10.82
CA ALA A 89 -7.79 -11.97 -11.46
C ALA A 89 -6.73 -11.62 -10.42
N GLY A 90 -7.11 -10.93 -9.34
CA GLY A 90 -6.22 -10.61 -8.22
C GLY A 90 -5.66 -11.86 -7.54
N ILE A 91 -6.51 -12.86 -7.24
CA ILE A 91 -6.08 -14.12 -6.62
C ILE A 91 -5.11 -14.88 -7.53
N LEU A 92 -5.39 -14.97 -8.84
CA LEU A 92 -4.52 -15.65 -9.82
C LEU A 92 -3.15 -14.98 -9.88
N THR A 93 -3.11 -13.65 -9.99
CA THR A 93 -1.84 -12.90 -10.03
C THR A 93 -1.08 -13.04 -8.72
N GLN A 94 -1.74 -12.92 -7.57
CA GLN A 94 -1.11 -13.09 -6.25
C GLN A 94 -0.48 -14.48 -6.12
N THR A 95 -1.19 -15.54 -6.54
CA THR A 95 -0.70 -16.92 -6.49
C THR A 95 0.51 -17.11 -7.41
N ALA A 96 0.48 -16.55 -8.62
CA ALA A 96 1.61 -16.57 -9.54
C ALA A 96 2.82 -15.80 -8.97
N LEU A 97 2.58 -14.63 -8.36
CA LEU A 97 3.63 -13.82 -7.75
C LEU A 97 4.34 -14.53 -6.60
N TYR A 98 3.68 -15.41 -5.85
CA TYR A 98 4.35 -16.22 -4.84
C TYR A 98 5.53 -17.01 -5.42
N SER A 99 5.31 -17.70 -6.54
CA SER A 99 6.37 -18.47 -7.21
C SER A 99 7.44 -17.57 -7.84
N VAL A 100 7.05 -16.41 -8.37
CA VAL A 100 7.98 -15.42 -8.93
C VAL A 100 8.86 -14.85 -7.82
N ASN A 101 8.27 -14.47 -6.69
CA ASN A 101 8.97 -13.90 -5.54
C ASN A 101 9.97 -14.92 -4.95
N LEU A 102 9.56 -16.19 -4.84
CA LEU A 102 10.44 -17.25 -4.38
C LEU A 102 11.66 -17.44 -5.31
N ARG A 103 11.47 -17.34 -6.64
CA ARG A 103 12.58 -17.37 -7.61
C ARG A 103 13.49 -16.15 -7.48
N ILE A 104 12.93 -14.94 -7.33
CA ILE A 104 13.70 -13.72 -7.09
C ILE A 104 14.56 -13.87 -5.83
N MET A 105 14.02 -14.49 -4.78
CA MET A 105 14.70 -14.74 -3.50
C MET A 105 15.60 -15.99 -3.52
N HIS A 106 15.97 -16.49 -4.70
CA HIS A 106 16.86 -17.66 -4.86
C HIS A 106 16.38 -18.91 -4.10
N GLN A 107 15.06 -19.17 -4.10
CA GLN A 107 14.40 -20.30 -3.41
C GLN A 107 14.55 -20.26 -1.87
N THR A 108 14.95 -19.14 -1.31
CA THR A 108 15.00 -18.94 0.15
C THR A 108 13.76 -18.16 0.61
N PRO A 109 13.01 -18.64 1.59
CA PRO A 109 11.79 -17.96 2.04
C PRO A 109 12.09 -16.67 2.81
N ASN A 110 13.30 -16.47 3.27
CA ASN A 110 13.73 -15.30 4.02
C ASN A 110 15.13 -14.85 3.58
N ILE A 111 15.33 -13.53 3.45
CA ILE A 111 16.62 -12.91 3.15
C ILE A 111 16.91 -11.87 4.23
N SER A 112 18.05 -12.04 4.93
CA SER A 112 18.50 -11.05 5.92
C SER A 112 19.37 -9.99 5.25
N LEU A 113 19.14 -8.72 5.61
CA LEU A 113 19.96 -7.59 5.21
C LEU A 113 20.98 -7.20 6.29
N PHE A 114 21.21 -8.07 7.26
CA PHE A 114 22.21 -7.81 8.29
C PHE A 114 23.60 -7.60 7.68
N ASN A 115 24.28 -6.52 8.06
CA ASN A 115 25.56 -6.04 7.48
C ASN A 115 25.49 -5.53 6.03
N HIS A 116 24.33 -5.43 5.40
CA HIS A 116 24.18 -4.80 4.09
C HIS A 116 23.74 -3.33 4.20
N LYS A 117 24.19 -2.52 3.25
CA LYS A 117 23.79 -1.11 3.19
C LYS A 117 22.32 -0.99 2.77
N THR A 118 21.57 -0.22 3.54
CA THR A 118 20.20 0.19 3.23
C THR A 118 20.17 1.69 2.95
N ILE A 119 19.06 2.23 2.48
CA ILE A 119 18.87 3.68 2.33
C ILE A 119 19.00 4.43 3.66
N PHE A 120 18.81 3.72 4.77
CA PHE A 120 18.87 4.26 6.13
C PHE A 120 20.28 4.20 6.75
N SER A 121 21.27 3.55 6.09
CA SER A 121 22.60 3.34 6.68
C SER A 121 23.50 4.58 6.64
N ASN A 122 23.24 5.54 5.76
CA ASN A 122 24.10 6.71 5.54
C ASN A 122 23.69 7.96 6.32
N THR A 123 22.67 7.88 7.16
CA THR A 123 22.07 9.05 7.81
C THR A 123 22.40 9.18 9.31
N ALA A 124 23.49 8.59 9.77
CA ALA A 124 23.94 8.63 11.17
C ALA A 124 24.09 10.05 11.81
N GLN A 125 23.87 11.12 11.05
CA GLN A 125 23.96 12.50 11.53
C GLN A 125 22.72 12.99 12.31
N PHE A 126 21.57 12.31 12.20
CA PHE A 126 20.29 12.73 12.81
C PHE A 126 19.67 11.65 13.72
N GLU A 127 20.47 10.74 14.27
CA GLU A 127 19.93 9.75 15.23
C GLU A 127 19.18 10.45 16.36
N PRO A 128 17.96 10.01 16.72
CA PRO A 128 17.20 8.82 16.32
C PRO A 128 16.12 9.07 15.23
N TYR A 129 16.10 10.23 14.55
CA TYR A 129 14.99 10.68 13.67
C TYR A 129 15.25 10.50 12.18
N ASP A 130 16.43 10.04 11.80
CA ASP A 130 16.88 9.92 10.39
C ASP A 130 15.96 9.04 9.54
N LYS A 131 15.54 7.88 10.04
CA LYS A 131 14.61 6.99 9.32
C LYS A 131 13.26 7.67 9.09
N LEU A 132 12.73 8.31 10.13
CA LEU A 132 11.46 9.03 10.05
C LEU A 132 11.51 10.18 9.04
N PHE A 133 12.63 10.92 8.99
CA PHE A 133 12.82 12.01 8.03
C PHE A 133 12.81 11.51 6.57
N ILE A 134 13.55 10.42 6.27
CA ILE A 134 13.56 9.82 4.93
C ILE A 134 12.17 9.30 4.54
N ILE A 135 11.51 8.55 5.42
CA ILE A 135 10.16 8.02 5.16
C ILE A 135 9.17 9.18 4.97
N GLY A 136 9.24 10.20 5.82
CA GLY A 136 8.39 11.39 5.71
C GLY A 136 8.57 12.13 4.38
N LEU A 137 9.83 12.30 3.94
CA LEU A 137 10.13 12.90 2.64
C LEU A 137 9.53 12.09 1.48
N ILE A 138 9.71 10.77 1.51
CA ILE A 138 9.15 9.86 0.49
C ILE A 138 7.62 9.96 0.45
N VAL A 139 6.96 9.93 1.60
CA VAL A 139 5.49 10.07 1.70
C VAL A 139 5.02 11.40 1.12
N ILE A 140 5.71 12.51 1.44
CA ILE A 140 5.38 13.84 0.91
C ILE A 140 5.54 13.87 -0.61
N VAL A 141 6.65 13.36 -1.14
CA VAL A 141 6.92 13.31 -2.58
C VAL A 141 5.85 12.49 -3.30
N ILE A 142 5.57 11.27 -2.83
CA ILE A 142 4.56 10.39 -3.42
C ILE A 142 3.17 11.04 -3.38
N THR A 143 2.79 11.63 -2.25
CA THR A 143 1.49 12.29 -2.10
C THR A 143 1.35 13.47 -3.06
N THR A 144 2.40 14.26 -3.22
CA THR A 144 2.42 15.41 -4.14
C THR A 144 2.32 14.95 -5.59
N LEU A 145 3.11 13.95 -5.98
CA LEU A 145 3.07 13.37 -7.33
C LEU A 145 1.70 12.75 -7.63
N LEU A 146 1.14 12.01 -6.67
CA LEU A 146 -0.19 11.39 -6.83
C LEU A 146 -1.31 12.44 -6.91
N ASN A 147 -1.25 13.48 -6.09
CA ASN A 147 -2.20 14.60 -6.19
C ASN A 147 -2.10 15.32 -7.54
N TYR A 148 -0.90 15.54 -8.05
CA TYR A 148 -0.69 16.10 -9.39
C TYR A 148 -1.25 15.17 -10.46
N PHE A 149 -0.90 13.88 -10.43
CA PHE A 149 -1.38 12.87 -11.38
C PHE A 149 -2.91 12.80 -11.42
N LEU A 150 -3.58 12.74 -10.26
CA LEU A 150 -5.05 12.66 -10.18
C LEU A 150 -5.79 13.94 -10.67
N LYS A 151 -5.06 15.03 -10.88
CA LYS A 151 -5.60 16.28 -11.50
C LYS A 151 -5.32 16.37 -13.00
N THR A 152 -4.47 15.50 -13.57
CA THR A 152 -4.25 15.43 -15.02
C THR A 152 -5.49 14.87 -15.74
N GLN A 153 -5.52 15.02 -17.07
CA GLN A 153 -6.61 14.44 -17.88
C GLN A 153 -6.75 12.92 -17.68
N MET A 154 -5.61 12.22 -17.58
CA MET A 154 -5.58 10.76 -17.31
C MET A 154 -6.13 10.45 -15.91
N GLY A 155 -5.74 11.19 -14.89
CA GLY A 155 -6.26 11.02 -13.54
C GLY A 155 -7.75 11.34 -13.38
N LEU A 156 -8.26 12.35 -14.12
CA LEU A 156 -9.69 12.67 -14.17
C LEU A 156 -10.48 11.55 -14.86
N ALA A 157 -9.96 11.03 -16.00
CA ALA A 157 -10.57 9.90 -16.71
C ALA A 157 -10.61 8.64 -15.84
N LEU A 158 -9.53 8.38 -15.07
CA LEU A 158 -9.44 7.25 -14.14
C LEU A 158 -10.50 7.35 -13.02
N ARG A 159 -10.68 8.53 -12.44
CA ARG A 159 -11.72 8.78 -11.42
C ARG A 159 -13.13 8.63 -12.01
N ALA A 160 -13.38 9.20 -13.18
CA ALA A 160 -14.64 9.06 -13.86
C ALA A 160 -14.96 7.59 -14.20
N CYS A 161 -13.96 6.81 -14.58
CA CYS A 161 -14.08 5.36 -14.84
C CYS A 161 -14.54 4.59 -13.60
N GLY A 162 -14.03 4.92 -12.42
CA GLY A 162 -14.46 4.31 -11.17
C GLY A 162 -15.86 4.72 -10.71
N ASP A 163 -16.29 5.94 -11.06
CA ASP A 163 -17.64 6.44 -10.74
C ASP A 163 -18.70 5.85 -11.67
N ASN A 164 -18.47 5.84 -12.98
CA ASN A 164 -19.40 5.28 -13.97
C ASN A 164 -18.69 4.91 -15.28
N GLU A 165 -18.30 3.64 -15.40
CA GLU A 165 -17.59 3.11 -16.56
C GLU A 165 -18.39 3.27 -17.87
N ALA A 166 -19.70 3.03 -17.83
CA ALA A 166 -20.56 3.10 -19.04
C ALA A 166 -20.59 4.53 -19.61
N MET A 167 -20.66 5.54 -18.76
CA MET A 167 -20.64 6.96 -19.18
C MET A 167 -19.28 7.33 -19.79
N VAL A 168 -18.19 6.89 -19.21
CA VAL A 168 -16.83 7.18 -19.70
C VAL A 168 -16.60 6.52 -21.05
N ARG A 169 -17.05 5.28 -21.24
CA ARG A 169 -16.99 4.56 -22.49
C ARG A 169 -17.82 5.26 -23.59
N ALA A 170 -19.00 5.80 -23.26
CA ALA A 170 -19.81 6.59 -24.16
C ALA A 170 -19.14 7.91 -24.59
N SER A 171 -18.24 8.43 -23.76
CA SER A 171 -17.41 9.62 -24.04
C SER A 171 -16.14 9.31 -24.84
N SER A 172 -16.06 8.14 -25.50
CA SER A 172 -14.93 7.70 -26.33
C SER A 172 -13.59 7.54 -25.57
N ILE A 173 -13.62 7.42 -24.25
CA ILE A 173 -12.43 7.18 -23.43
C ILE A 173 -12.27 5.65 -23.26
N ASP A 174 -11.06 5.15 -23.48
CA ASP A 174 -10.72 3.74 -23.34
C ASP A 174 -10.63 3.36 -21.85
N THR A 175 -11.71 2.80 -21.31
CA THR A 175 -11.82 2.38 -19.90
C THR A 175 -10.87 1.25 -19.56
N ASP A 176 -10.55 0.37 -20.52
CA ASP A 176 -9.60 -0.73 -20.33
C ASP A 176 -8.21 -0.21 -20.02
N LYS A 177 -7.74 0.79 -20.80
CA LYS A 177 -6.46 1.45 -20.52
C LYS A 177 -6.43 2.12 -19.17
N MET A 178 -7.53 2.77 -18.77
CA MET A 178 -7.62 3.41 -17.45
C MET A 178 -7.49 2.38 -16.31
N LYS A 179 -8.17 1.24 -16.41
CA LYS A 179 -8.05 0.15 -15.43
C LYS A 179 -6.62 -0.40 -15.35
N ILE A 180 -5.99 -0.67 -16.51
CA ILE A 180 -4.62 -1.20 -16.57
C ILE A 180 -3.62 -0.22 -15.94
N VAL A 181 -3.67 1.05 -16.32
CA VAL A 181 -2.76 2.10 -15.79
C VAL A 181 -2.99 2.30 -14.29
N GLY A 182 -4.24 2.37 -13.86
CA GLY A 182 -4.57 2.58 -12.45
C GLY A 182 -4.14 1.42 -11.56
N LEU A 183 -4.37 0.16 -11.98
CA LEU A 183 -3.89 -1.03 -11.25
C LEU A 183 -2.37 -1.14 -11.27
N GLY A 184 -1.72 -0.80 -12.40
CA GLY A 184 -0.27 -0.72 -12.49
C GLY A 184 0.33 0.28 -11.49
N LEU A 185 -0.20 1.50 -11.45
CA LEU A 185 0.26 2.53 -10.52
C LEU A 185 -0.02 2.14 -9.06
N ALA A 186 -1.20 1.58 -8.78
CA ALA A 186 -1.58 1.13 -7.44
C ALA A 186 -0.61 0.08 -6.90
N ASN A 187 -0.38 -1.00 -7.67
CA ASN A 187 0.52 -2.09 -7.29
C ASN A 187 1.99 -1.67 -7.27
N GLY A 188 2.39 -0.70 -8.12
CA GLY A 188 3.71 -0.09 -8.05
C GLY A 188 3.96 0.61 -6.71
N LEU A 189 3.02 1.41 -6.22
CA LEU A 189 3.11 2.07 -4.91
C LEU A 189 3.09 1.07 -3.75
N VAL A 190 2.29 0.02 -3.86
CA VAL A 190 2.25 -1.08 -2.89
C VAL A 190 3.61 -1.77 -2.81
N ALA A 191 4.22 -2.11 -3.94
CA ALA A 191 5.53 -2.74 -3.99
C ALA A 191 6.64 -1.79 -3.49
N LEU A 192 6.53 -0.48 -3.75
CA LEU A 192 7.43 0.51 -3.18
C LEU A 192 7.35 0.55 -1.65
N SER A 193 6.14 0.42 -1.09
CA SER A 193 5.95 0.26 0.36
C SER A 193 6.63 -1.01 0.89
N GLY A 194 6.51 -2.14 0.18
CA GLY A 194 7.21 -3.39 0.50
C GLY A 194 8.73 -3.24 0.47
N ALA A 195 9.25 -2.52 -0.53
CA ALA A 195 10.68 -2.22 -0.64
C ALA A 195 11.20 -1.39 0.55
N LEU A 196 10.44 -0.35 0.95
CA LEU A 196 10.75 0.45 2.14
C LEU A 196 10.68 -0.37 3.42
N PHE A 197 9.65 -1.22 3.54
CA PHE A 197 9.45 -2.09 4.69
C PHE A 197 10.65 -3.02 4.91
N THR A 198 11.10 -3.70 3.87
CA THR A 198 12.25 -4.59 3.93
C THR A 198 13.53 -3.89 4.35
N GLN A 199 13.81 -2.70 3.82
CA GLN A 199 15.02 -1.96 4.17
C GLN A 199 14.95 -1.37 5.58
N GLN A 200 13.76 -1.05 6.09
CA GLN A 200 13.56 -0.57 7.45
C GLN A 200 13.65 -1.70 8.47
N GLN A 201 13.08 -2.88 8.14
CA GLN A 201 13.09 -4.05 9.03
C GLN A 201 14.40 -4.83 8.99
N GLY A 202 15.20 -4.70 7.93
CA GLY A 202 16.46 -5.42 7.76
C GLY A 202 16.30 -6.87 7.31
N TYR A 203 15.13 -7.28 6.84
CA TYR A 203 14.87 -8.60 6.25
C TYR A 203 13.69 -8.57 5.28
N ALA A 204 13.68 -9.52 4.35
CA ALA A 204 12.51 -9.83 3.52
C ALA A 204 12.03 -11.26 3.83
N ASP A 205 10.72 -11.45 3.90
CA ASP A 205 10.09 -12.76 4.07
C ASP A 205 9.00 -12.93 3.02
N ILE A 206 8.87 -14.13 2.46
CA ILE A 206 7.91 -14.47 1.40
C ILE A 206 6.46 -14.29 1.85
N THR A 207 6.20 -14.31 3.16
CA THR A 207 4.89 -14.15 3.76
C THR A 207 4.59 -12.72 4.21
N SER A 208 5.52 -11.77 4.03
CA SER A 208 5.40 -10.39 4.50
C SER A 208 4.17 -9.66 3.95
N GLY A 209 3.70 -10.03 2.75
CA GLY A 209 2.54 -9.41 2.12
C GLY A 209 1.19 -9.91 2.63
N ILE A 210 1.15 -11.03 3.34
CA ILE A 210 -0.12 -11.66 3.75
C ILE A 210 -0.90 -10.75 4.71
N GLY A 211 -2.04 -10.23 4.25
CA GLY A 211 -2.93 -9.36 5.02
C GLY A 211 -2.64 -7.87 4.86
N MET A 212 -1.70 -7.47 4.00
CA MET A 212 -1.39 -6.05 3.76
C MET A 212 -2.57 -5.31 3.12
N MET A 213 -3.37 -5.99 2.30
CA MET A 213 -4.61 -5.44 1.77
C MET A 213 -5.55 -4.99 2.90
N VAL A 214 -5.72 -5.81 3.95
CA VAL A 214 -6.59 -5.50 5.10
C VAL A 214 -6.09 -4.26 5.84
N ILE A 215 -4.78 -4.16 6.06
CA ILE A 215 -4.12 -3.00 6.70
C ILE A 215 -4.37 -1.72 5.91
N GLY A 216 -4.17 -1.79 4.59
CA GLY A 216 -4.36 -0.62 3.73
C GLY A 216 -5.82 -0.18 3.64
N LEU A 217 -6.77 -1.11 3.51
CA LEU A 217 -8.21 -0.80 3.53
C LEU A 217 -8.65 -0.21 4.87
N ALA A 218 -8.19 -0.78 5.99
CA ALA A 218 -8.46 -0.23 7.32
C ALA A 218 -7.99 1.23 7.41
N SER A 219 -6.78 1.50 6.95
CA SER A 219 -6.19 2.84 6.94
C SER A 219 -7.03 3.82 6.13
N ILE A 220 -7.47 3.43 4.93
CA ILE A 220 -8.33 4.26 4.07
C ILE A 220 -9.67 4.54 4.77
N ILE A 221 -10.32 3.50 5.30
CA ILE A 221 -11.65 3.63 5.92
C ILE A 221 -11.57 4.51 7.17
N ILE A 222 -10.58 4.30 8.04
CA ILE A 222 -10.35 5.13 9.23
C ILE A 222 -10.12 6.57 8.80
N GLY A 223 -9.19 6.81 7.87
CA GLY A 223 -8.83 8.13 7.43
C GLY A 223 -9.99 8.91 6.81
N LEU A 224 -10.75 8.28 5.91
CA LEU A 224 -11.90 8.90 5.26
C LEU A 224 -13.14 9.06 6.17
N THR A 225 -13.20 8.30 7.27
CA THR A 225 -14.28 8.48 8.28
C THR A 225 -14.07 9.75 9.11
N PHE A 226 -12.81 10.09 9.40
CA PHE A 226 -12.48 11.32 10.14
C PHE A 226 -12.52 12.56 9.24
N ILE A 227 -12.12 12.43 7.99
CA ILE A 227 -12.00 13.54 7.04
C ILE A 227 -13.07 13.43 5.97
N LYS A 228 -14.15 14.20 6.14
CA LYS A 228 -15.26 14.27 5.16
C LYS A 228 -14.97 15.39 4.15
N SER A 229 -14.35 15.07 3.04
CA SER A 229 -14.13 16.03 1.95
C SER A 229 -14.03 15.29 0.62
N ASP A 230 -14.57 15.91 -0.44
CA ASP A 230 -14.46 15.39 -1.81
C ASP A 230 -13.17 15.86 -2.53
N LYS A 231 -12.36 16.70 -1.85
CA LYS A 231 -11.08 17.17 -2.41
C LYS A 231 -10.04 16.05 -2.34
N VAL A 232 -9.45 15.72 -3.48
CA VAL A 232 -8.43 14.64 -3.61
C VAL A 232 -7.31 14.78 -2.59
N VAL A 233 -6.74 15.99 -2.44
CA VAL A 233 -5.65 16.26 -1.47
C VAL A 233 -6.05 15.87 -0.05
N VAL A 234 -7.28 16.23 0.34
CA VAL A 234 -7.79 15.98 1.68
C VAL A 234 -8.01 14.50 1.92
N CYS A 235 -8.48 13.76 0.89
CA CYS A 235 -8.61 12.31 0.95
C CYS A 235 -7.24 11.60 1.06
N LEU A 236 -6.24 12.07 0.31
CA LEU A 236 -4.88 11.51 0.39
C LEU A 236 -4.26 11.73 1.77
N ILE A 237 -4.36 12.95 2.31
CA ILE A 237 -3.90 13.24 3.69
C ILE A 237 -4.69 12.40 4.69
N GLY A 238 -6.00 12.25 4.51
CA GLY A 238 -6.82 11.37 5.34
C GLY A 238 -6.31 9.94 5.35
N THR A 239 -5.97 9.40 4.21
CA THR A 239 -5.42 8.04 4.08
C THR A 239 -4.10 7.90 4.84
N ILE A 240 -3.21 8.89 4.75
CA ILE A 240 -1.94 8.90 5.49
C ILE A 240 -2.17 8.93 7.00
N VAL A 241 -3.03 9.83 7.48
CA VAL A 241 -3.39 9.94 8.90
C VAL A 241 -4.02 8.64 9.39
N GLY A 242 -4.89 8.03 8.57
CA GLY A 242 -5.50 6.74 8.88
C GLY A 242 -4.48 5.61 9.03
N ALA A 243 -3.46 5.55 8.17
CA ALA A 243 -2.39 4.55 8.25
C ALA A 243 -1.54 4.72 9.53
N ILE A 244 -1.19 5.95 9.85
CA ILE A 244 -0.46 6.27 11.08
C ILE A 244 -1.30 5.89 12.30
N PHE A 245 -2.57 6.28 12.33
CA PHE A 245 -3.47 5.97 13.44
C PHE A 245 -3.65 4.46 13.62
N TYR A 246 -3.87 3.72 12.52
CA TYR A 246 -3.96 2.27 12.54
C TYR A 246 -2.70 1.63 13.13
N ARG A 247 -1.51 2.09 12.72
CA ARG A 247 -0.25 1.57 13.25
C ARG A 247 -0.06 1.87 14.72
N PHE A 248 -0.44 3.08 15.16
CA PHE A 248 -0.43 3.42 16.59
C PHE A 248 -1.34 2.51 17.41
N ALA A 249 -2.55 2.21 16.92
CA ALA A 249 -3.47 1.31 17.61
C ALA A 249 -2.85 -0.09 17.81
N LEU A 250 -2.21 -0.65 16.77
CA LEU A 250 -1.49 -1.92 16.89
C LEU A 250 -0.30 -1.85 17.86
N THR A 251 0.45 -0.77 17.83
CA THR A 251 1.62 -0.58 18.72
C THR A 251 1.20 -0.46 20.19
N ILE A 252 0.10 0.23 20.46
CA ILE A 252 -0.46 0.33 21.82
C ILE A 252 -0.91 -1.06 22.30
N ALA A 253 -1.54 -1.86 21.45
CA ALA A 253 -1.97 -3.20 21.80
C ALA A 253 -0.80 -4.12 22.16
N LEU A 254 0.30 -4.05 21.40
CA LEU A 254 1.55 -4.76 21.72
C LEU A 254 2.15 -4.27 23.06
N TYR A 255 2.12 -2.97 23.30
CA TYR A 255 2.61 -2.39 24.54
C TYR A 255 1.80 -2.85 25.78
N LEU A 256 0.51 -3.10 25.60
CA LEU A 256 -0.38 -3.66 26.63
C LEU A 256 -0.18 -5.16 26.87
N GLY A 257 0.77 -5.81 26.15
CA GLY A 257 1.14 -7.21 26.37
C GLY A 257 0.40 -8.22 25.47
N LEU A 258 -0.26 -7.77 24.42
CA LEU A 258 -0.86 -8.69 23.44
C LEU A 258 0.25 -9.45 22.69
N PRO A 259 0.15 -10.80 22.54
CA PRO A 259 1.09 -11.58 21.78
C PRO A 259 1.13 -11.15 20.31
N SER A 260 2.31 -11.17 19.68
CA SER A 260 2.47 -10.82 18.26
C SER A 260 1.66 -11.71 17.31
N GLY A 261 1.35 -12.96 17.71
CA GLY A 261 0.48 -13.87 16.96
C GLY A 261 -0.96 -13.39 16.82
N ASP A 262 -1.46 -12.62 17.81
CA ASP A 262 -2.84 -12.14 17.85
C ASP A 262 -3.06 -10.81 17.10
N LEU A 263 -1.98 -10.22 16.54
CA LEU A 263 -2.08 -8.96 15.78
C LEU A 263 -3.03 -9.05 14.58
N LYS A 264 -3.12 -10.23 13.93
CA LYS A 264 -4.04 -10.44 12.80
C LYS A 264 -5.51 -10.42 13.26
N ILE A 265 -5.80 -10.98 14.42
CA ILE A 265 -7.15 -10.95 15.03
C ILE A 265 -7.50 -9.50 15.39
N LEU A 266 -6.58 -8.80 16.05
CA LEU A 266 -6.77 -7.40 16.42
C LEU A 266 -6.98 -6.52 15.18
N SER A 267 -6.20 -6.72 14.11
CA SER A 267 -6.37 -5.99 12.86
C SER A 267 -7.77 -6.17 12.27
N ALA A 268 -8.30 -7.39 12.28
CA ALA A 268 -9.66 -7.68 11.83
C ALA A 268 -10.72 -6.96 12.69
N PHE A 269 -10.54 -6.94 14.02
CA PHE A 269 -11.44 -6.20 14.93
C PHE A 269 -11.44 -4.70 14.66
N ILE A 270 -10.26 -4.09 14.47
CA ILE A 270 -10.13 -2.66 14.16
C ILE A 270 -10.89 -2.33 12.87
N VAL A 271 -10.74 -3.16 11.83
CA VAL A 271 -11.46 -2.99 10.55
C VAL A 271 -12.97 -3.07 10.74
N VAL A 272 -13.46 -4.09 11.45
CA VAL A 272 -14.90 -4.26 11.72
C VAL A 272 -15.45 -3.05 12.47
N ILE A 273 -14.77 -2.57 13.49
CA ILE A 273 -15.17 -1.38 14.25
C ILE A 273 -15.19 -0.14 13.36
N ALA A 274 -14.16 0.04 12.51
CA ALA A 274 -14.06 1.18 11.59
C ALA A 274 -15.23 1.20 10.59
N ILE A 275 -15.54 0.05 9.96
CA ILE A 275 -16.64 -0.08 9.01
C ILE A 275 -18.00 0.10 9.72
N SER A 276 -18.19 -0.52 10.89
CA SER A 276 -19.43 -0.42 11.66
C SER A 276 -19.70 1.01 12.09
N SER A 277 -18.69 1.75 12.55
CA SER A 277 -18.82 3.15 12.95
C SER A 277 -19.23 4.05 11.79
N ALA A 278 -18.69 3.82 10.59
CA ALA A 278 -19.03 4.54 9.38
C ALA A 278 -20.49 4.29 8.96
N THR A 279 -20.95 3.04 9.07
CA THR A 279 -22.31 2.62 8.70
C THR A 279 -23.35 3.14 9.70
N LEU A 280 -23.07 3.07 11.01
CA LEU A 280 -23.92 3.61 12.06
C LEU A 280 -24.13 5.13 11.90
N LYS A 281 -23.06 5.89 11.68
CA LYS A 281 -23.16 7.34 11.40
C LYS A 281 -24.05 7.67 10.19
N ARG A 282 -24.03 6.84 9.14
CA ARG A 282 -24.90 7.01 7.97
C ARG A 282 -26.36 6.74 8.30
N ARG A 283 -26.65 5.71 9.12
CA ARG A 283 -28.03 5.38 9.54
C ARG A 283 -28.65 6.48 10.42
N PHE A 284 -27.91 6.97 11.42
CA PHE A 284 -28.39 8.05 12.28
C PHE A 284 -28.64 9.36 11.53
N LYS A 285 -27.88 9.64 10.44
CA LYS A 285 -28.08 10.83 9.63
C LYS A 285 -29.24 10.73 8.63
N LYS A 286 -29.79 9.53 8.40
CA LYS A 286 -30.94 9.28 7.53
C LYS A 286 -32.27 9.33 8.28
N HIS A 287 -32.22 9.28 9.62
CA HIS A 287 -33.38 9.33 10.52
C HIS A 287 -33.50 10.66 11.31
N ALA A 288 -32.56 11.59 11.14
CA ALA A 288 -32.63 12.97 11.60
C ALA A 288 -32.80 13.92 10.39
#